data_38618910e160886a9c779b28e0b63721
#
_entry.id   38618910e160886a9c779b28e0b63721
#
_cell.length_a   1.000
_cell.length_b   1.000
_cell.length_c   1.000
_cell.angle_alpha   90.00
_cell.angle_beta   90.00
_cell.angle_gamma   90.00
#
_symmetry.space_group_name_H-M   'P 1'
#
loop_
_entity.id
_entity.type
_entity.pdbx_description
1 polymer ?
#
loop_
_entity_poly.entity_id
_entity_poly.type
_entity_poly.pdbx_seq_one_letter_code
_entity_poly.pdbx_strand_id
1 'polypeptide(L)'
;MRQVILDARIVDEDAGTVFENVSRFARYPELAPHVRSTVVTETRPSARGESSWELYFRSGLLQWSERERFLREELRIEFEQTEGDFDTFAGVWTLLQAGRDTELHFECDFDFGIESLEGILDPIAERVIRETVAWAVVGLHKTVRLGGNLQLTPVPSPVNAQ
;
A
#
# COMPACT_ATOMS: atom_id res chain seq x y z
N MET A 1 12.14 8.00 11.95
CA MET A 1 10.73 7.80 11.53
C MET A 1 10.51 8.46 10.18
N ARG A 2 10.05 7.72 9.20
CA ARG A 2 9.83 8.21 7.84
C ARG A 2 8.37 8.09 7.47
N GLN A 3 7.81 9.11 6.83
CA GLN A 3 6.41 9.13 6.43
C GLN A 3 6.27 8.92 4.92
N VAL A 4 5.32 8.08 4.53
CA VAL A 4 4.91 7.87 3.14
C VAL A 4 3.51 8.41 2.98
N ILE A 5 3.29 9.27 1.98
CA ILE A 5 1.98 9.83 1.67
C ILE A 5 1.69 9.62 0.20
N LEU A 6 0.46 9.18 -0.09
CA LEU A 6 -0.06 9.12 -1.45
C LEU A 6 -1.49 9.63 -1.45
N ASP A 7 -1.77 10.56 -2.35
CA ASP A 7 -3.11 11.04 -2.63
C ASP A 7 -3.50 10.65 -4.05
N ALA A 8 -4.75 10.26 -4.24
CA ALA A 8 -5.27 9.91 -5.54
C ALA A 8 -6.73 10.31 -5.67
N ARG A 9 -7.17 10.58 -6.89
CA ARG A 9 -8.58 10.79 -7.19
C ARG A 9 -9.03 9.71 -8.16
N ILE A 10 -10.05 8.96 -7.75
CA ILE A 10 -10.64 7.90 -8.57
C ILE A 10 -11.89 8.48 -9.20
N VAL A 11 -11.86 8.61 -10.54
CA VAL A 11 -12.90 9.30 -11.30
C VAL A 11 -14.09 8.38 -11.53
N ASP A 12 -15.29 8.90 -11.28
CA ASP A 12 -16.56 8.19 -11.51
C ASP A 12 -16.69 6.87 -10.73
N GLU A 13 -16.15 6.81 -9.53
CA GLU A 13 -16.32 5.67 -8.63
C GLU A 13 -16.82 6.13 -7.28
N ASP A 14 -17.74 5.35 -6.68
CA ASP A 14 -18.18 5.66 -5.34
C ASP A 14 -17.20 5.13 -4.29
N ALA A 15 -17.17 5.81 -3.15
CA ALA A 15 -16.17 5.52 -2.11
C ALA A 15 -16.31 4.13 -1.52
N GLY A 16 -17.55 3.60 -1.43
CA GLY A 16 -17.77 2.24 -0.95
C GLY A 16 -17.15 1.19 -1.87
N THR A 17 -17.28 1.38 -3.18
CA THR A 17 -16.68 0.49 -4.17
C THR A 17 -15.16 0.57 -4.12
N VAL A 18 -14.60 1.77 -4.02
CA VAL A 18 -13.15 1.93 -3.90
C VAL A 18 -12.64 1.28 -2.62
N PHE A 19 -13.35 1.45 -1.51
CA PHE A 19 -13.00 0.81 -0.25
C PHE A 19 -12.91 -0.73 -0.42
N GLU A 20 -13.91 -1.33 -1.04
CA GLU A 20 -13.92 -2.76 -1.28
C GLU A 20 -12.75 -3.18 -2.18
N ASN A 21 -12.49 -2.42 -3.23
CA ASN A 21 -11.42 -2.74 -4.17
C ASN A 21 -10.04 -2.70 -3.52
N VAL A 22 -9.71 -1.62 -2.82
CA VAL A 22 -8.37 -1.48 -2.21
C VAL A 22 -8.15 -2.44 -1.04
N SER A 23 -9.23 -2.97 -0.46
CA SER A 23 -9.16 -3.94 0.62
C SER A 23 -8.73 -5.33 0.16
N ARG A 24 -8.70 -5.59 -1.14
CA ARG A 24 -8.38 -6.92 -1.70
C ARG A 24 -6.88 -7.12 -1.83
N PHE A 25 -6.21 -7.22 -0.72
CA PHE A 25 -4.75 -7.32 -0.68
C PHE A 25 -4.21 -8.55 -1.40
N ALA A 26 -5.00 -9.61 -1.49
CA ALA A 26 -4.61 -10.81 -2.23
C ALA A 26 -4.35 -10.57 -3.71
N ARG A 27 -4.89 -9.49 -4.28
CA ARG A 27 -4.71 -9.14 -5.69
C ARG A 27 -3.46 -8.31 -5.95
N TYR A 28 -2.82 -7.76 -4.92
CA TYR A 28 -1.72 -6.82 -5.10
C TYR A 28 -0.52 -7.38 -5.86
N PRO A 29 -0.15 -8.66 -5.73
CA PRO A 29 0.94 -9.19 -6.56
C PRO A 29 0.70 -9.08 -8.07
N GLU A 30 -0.56 -9.14 -8.50
CA GLU A 30 -0.92 -9.00 -9.92
C GLU A 30 -0.88 -7.54 -10.37
N LEU A 31 -1.07 -6.60 -9.45
CA LEU A 31 -1.26 -5.19 -9.76
C LEU A 31 0.00 -4.37 -9.63
N ALA A 32 0.84 -4.70 -8.66
CA ALA A 32 2.02 -3.89 -8.31
C ALA A 32 3.30 -4.68 -8.55
N PRO A 33 4.19 -4.19 -9.45
CA PRO A 33 5.43 -4.90 -9.77
C PRO A 33 6.37 -5.13 -8.59
N HIS A 34 6.29 -4.27 -7.57
CA HIS A 34 7.13 -4.41 -6.38
C HIS A 34 6.68 -5.56 -5.48
N VAL A 35 5.42 -6.00 -5.58
CA VAL A 35 4.90 -7.02 -4.67
C VAL A 35 5.19 -8.41 -5.19
N ARG A 36 6.00 -9.16 -4.45
CA ARG A 36 6.26 -10.55 -4.75
C ARG A 36 5.11 -11.44 -4.33
N SER A 37 4.62 -11.24 -3.10
CA SER A 37 3.51 -12.05 -2.58
C SER A 37 2.75 -11.32 -1.49
N THR A 38 1.47 -11.69 -1.35
CA THR A 38 0.64 -11.37 -0.19
C THR A 38 -0.06 -12.65 0.25
N VAL A 39 -0.17 -12.81 1.57
CA VAL A 39 -0.95 -13.91 2.16
C VAL A 39 -1.95 -13.28 3.10
N VAL A 40 -3.24 -13.45 2.80
CA VAL A 40 -4.32 -12.92 3.63
C VAL A 40 -4.83 -14.07 4.49
N THR A 41 -4.62 -13.96 5.81
CA THR A 41 -4.95 -15.05 6.74
C THR A 41 -6.34 -14.92 7.34
N GLU A 42 -6.91 -13.73 7.30
CA GLU A 42 -8.26 -13.51 7.78
C GLU A 42 -8.94 -12.53 6.84
N THR A 43 -10.18 -12.85 6.46
CA THR A 43 -10.90 -12.09 5.45
C THR A 43 -12.25 -11.62 5.97
N ARG A 44 -12.88 -10.78 5.18
CA ARG A 44 -14.22 -10.30 5.47
C ARG A 44 -15.27 -11.41 5.43
N PRO A 45 -16.38 -11.28 6.16
CA PRO A 45 -16.96 -10.02 6.64
C PRO A 45 -16.42 -9.48 7.96
N SER A 46 -15.39 -10.08 8.53
CA SER A 46 -14.77 -9.56 9.74
C SER A 46 -14.34 -8.10 9.56
N ALA A 47 -14.46 -7.28 10.62
CA ALA A 47 -13.93 -5.93 10.64
C ALA A 47 -12.42 -5.91 10.86
N ARG A 48 -11.80 -7.08 11.04
CA ARG A 48 -10.37 -7.24 11.27
C ARG A 48 -9.79 -8.21 10.26
N GLY A 49 -8.54 -8.02 9.93
CA GLY A 49 -7.81 -8.91 9.05
C GLY A 49 -6.35 -8.98 9.42
N GLU A 50 -5.67 -9.96 8.84
CA GLU A 50 -4.23 -10.10 8.94
C GLU A 50 -3.69 -10.44 7.56
N SER A 51 -2.54 -9.87 7.22
CA SER A 51 -1.87 -10.16 5.95
C SER A 51 -0.37 -10.12 6.12
N SER A 52 0.30 -10.91 5.28
CA SER A 52 1.76 -10.94 5.22
C SER A 52 2.20 -10.51 3.84
N TRP A 53 3.26 -9.73 3.78
CA TRP A 53 3.72 -9.07 2.57
C TRP A 53 5.19 -9.35 2.31
N GLU A 54 5.52 -9.53 1.02
CA GLU A 54 6.89 -9.56 0.53
C GLU A 54 7.00 -8.61 -0.64
N LEU A 55 7.86 -7.61 -0.53
CA LEU A 55 8.14 -6.67 -1.60
C LEU A 55 9.59 -6.83 -2.03
N TYR A 56 9.86 -6.73 -3.34
CA TYR A 56 11.22 -6.67 -3.83
C TYR A 56 11.87 -5.40 -3.33
N PHE A 57 13.03 -5.54 -2.73
CA PHE A 57 13.73 -4.45 -2.09
C PHE A 57 15.23 -4.62 -2.26
N ARG A 58 15.83 -3.80 -3.14
CA ARG A 58 17.23 -3.89 -3.50
C ARG A 58 17.50 -5.29 -4.09
N SER A 59 18.48 -6.03 -3.56
CA SER A 59 18.79 -7.40 -4.02
C SER A 59 18.08 -8.46 -3.18
N GLY A 60 17.14 -8.09 -2.34
CA GLY A 60 16.44 -9.01 -1.46
C GLY A 60 14.95 -8.69 -1.36
N LEU A 61 14.38 -8.97 -0.21
CA LEU A 61 12.97 -8.77 0.07
C LEU A 61 12.78 -7.92 1.31
N LEU A 62 11.73 -7.11 1.29
CA LEU A 62 11.20 -6.43 2.45
C LEU A 62 9.97 -7.20 2.87
N GLN A 63 9.96 -7.72 4.09
CA GLN A 63 8.92 -8.63 4.56
C GLN A 63 8.32 -8.14 5.86
N TRP A 64 6.99 -8.26 5.98
CA TRP A 64 6.30 -7.98 7.23
C TRP A 64 4.94 -8.66 7.25
N SER A 65 4.41 -8.83 8.46
CA SER A 65 3.01 -9.18 8.68
C SER A 65 2.34 -8.03 9.41
N GLU A 66 1.08 -7.81 9.09
CA GLU A 66 0.32 -6.72 9.69
C GLU A 66 -1.07 -7.18 10.08
N ARG A 67 -1.67 -6.46 11.02
CA ARG A 67 -3.10 -6.57 11.30
C ARG A 67 -3.80 -5.34 10.77
N GLU A 68 -5.01 -5.53 10.27
CA GLU A 68 -5.84 -4.46 9.73
C GLU A 68 -7.16 -4.33 10.48
N ARG A 69 -7.69 -3.12 10.50
CA ARG A 69 -9.06 -2.83 10.92
C ARG A 69 -9.78 -2.16 9.77
N PHE A 70 -10.87 -2.81 9.32
CA PHE A 70 -11.66 -2.31 8.19
C PHE A 70 -12.88 -1.58 8.76
N LEU A 71 -12.82 -0.26 8.79
CA LEU A 71 -13.87 0.60 9.32
C LEU A 71 -14.73 1.12 8.15
N ARG A 72 -15.63 0.26 7.68
CA ARG A 72 -16.41 0.51 6.46
C ARG A 72 -17.26 1.76 6.51
N GLU A 73 -17.92 2.02 7.63
CA GLU A 73 -18.77 3.18 7.77
C GLU A 73 -17.99 4.48 7.75
N GLU A 74 -16.75 4.42 8.19
CA GLU A 74 -15.82 5.56 8.20
C GLU A 74 -14.98 5.64 6.92
N LEU A 75 -15.08 4.64 6.03
CA LEU A 75 -14.26 4.53 4.81
C LEU A 75 -12.78 4.62 5.14
N ARG A 76 -12.37 3.82 6.12
CA ARG A 76 -11.02 3.89 6.70
C ARG A 76 -10.48 2.47 6.92
N ILE A 77 -9.20 2.28 6.61
CA ILE A 77 -8.49 1.03 6.92
C ILE A 77 -7.26 1.42 7.72
N GLU A 78 -7.14 0.89 8.93
CA GLU A 78 -5.97 1.09 9.78
C GLU A 78 -5.14 -0.19 9.78
N PHE A 79 -3.83 -0.06 9.74
CA PHE A 79 -2.94 -1.22 9.78
C PHE A 79 -1.69 -0.94 10.60
N GLU A 80 -1.14 -2.01 11.19
CA GLU A 80 0.14 -1.93 11.89
C GLU A 80 0.86 -3.27 11.79
N GLN A 81 2.18 -3.21 11.73
CA GLN A 81 3.01 -4.40 11.70
C GLN A 81 2.89 -5.18 13.00
N THR A 82 2.75 -6.51 12.87
CA THR A 82 2.83 -7.42 14.01
C THR A 82 4.23 -8.01 14.14
N GLU A 83 4.88 -8.30 13.01
CA GLU A 83 6.27 -8.73 12.98
C GLU A 83 6.84 -8.44 11.58
N GLY A 84 8.13 -8.26 11.49
CA GLY A 84 8.78 -8.07 10.20
C GLY A 84 10.05 -7.24 10.27
N ASP A 85 10.47 -6.74 9.10
CA ASP A 85 11.74 -6.07 8.91
C ASP A 85 11.80 -4.65 9.47
N PHE A 86 10.65 -4.04 9.73
CA PHE A 86 10.62 -2.72 10.34
C PHE A 86 10.73 -2.84 11.85
N ASP A 87 11.28 -1.82 12.49
CA ASP A 87 11.12 -1.66 13.94
C ASP A 87 9.69 -1.21 14.24
N THR A 88 9.22 -0.22 13.47
CA THR A 88 7.82 0.22 13.54
C THR A 88 7.29 0.44 12.12
N PHE A 89 6.02 0.08 11.91
CA PHE A 89 5.33 0.31 10.65
C PHE A 89 3.84 0.33 10.92
N ALA A 90 3.20 1.45 10.64
CA ALA A 90 1.76 1.61 10.83
C ALA A 90 1.22 2.68 9.91
N GLY A 91 -0.03 2.58 9.53
CA GLY A 91 -0.62 3.56 8.65
C GLY A 91 -2.12 3.47 8.53
N VAL A 92 -2.65 4.25 7.59
CA VAL A 92 -4.08 4.38 7.38
C VAL A 92 -4.40 4.70 5.93
N TRP A 93 -5.51 4.12 5.45
CA TRP A 93 -6.16 4.51 4.22
C TRP A 93 -7.42 5.27 4.59
N THR A 94 -7.67 6.38 3.93
CA THR A 94 -8.87 7.18 4.13
C THR A 94 -9.49 7.48 2.77
N LEU A 95 -10.81 7.27 2.65
CA LEU A 95 -11.54 7.52 1.42
C LEU A 95 -12.64 8.54 1.68
N LEU A 96 -12.84 9.45 0.74
CA LEU A 96 -13.84 10.50 0.85
C LEU A 96 -14.61 10.61 -0.46
N GLN A 97 -15.93 10.51 -0.37
CA GLN A 97 -16.78 10.74 -1.54
C GLN A 97 -16.75 12.23 -1.90
N ALA A 98 -16.38 12.53 -3.14
CA ALA A 98 -16.26 13.89 -3.65
C ALA A 98 -17.08 14.00 -4.93
N GLY A 99 -18.38 14.30 -4.79
CA GLY A 99 -19.29 14.30 -5.92
C GLY A 99 -19.41 12.90 -6.51
N ARG A 100 -19.05 12.74 -7.77
CA ARG A 100 -19.06 11.44 -8.47
C ARG A 100 -17.75 10.69 -8.36
N ASP A 101 -16.74 11.31 -7.76
CA ASP A 101 -15.40 10.75 -7.62
C ASP A 101 -15.13 10.36 -6.18
N THR A 102 -14.04 9.64 -5.97
CA THR A 102 -13.54 9.32 -4.63
C THR A 102 -12.14 9.89 -4.48
N GLU A 103 -11.90 10.57 -3.37
CA GLU A 103 -10.55 10.98 -2.98
C GLU A 103 -9.99 9.92 -2.04
N LEU A 104 -8.78 9.48 -2.33
CA LEU A 104 -8.07 8.47 -1.56
C LEU A 104 -6.82 9.09 -0.97
N HIS A 105 -6.63 8.89 0.33
CA HIS A 105 -5.42 9.29 1.02
C HIS A 105 -4.84 8.07 1.72
N PHE A 106 -3.57 7.80 1.45
CA PHE A 106 -2.80 6.76 2.12
C PHE A 106 -1.63 7.41 2.83
N GLU A 107 -1.42 7.05 4.09
CA GLU A 107 -0.20 7.44 4.78
C GLU A 107 0.26 6.34 5.71
N CYS A 108 1.57 6.22 5.85
CA CYS A 108 2.15 5.34 6.84
C CYS A 108 3.45 5.94 7.35
N ASP A 109 3.81 5.53 8.55
CA ASP A 109 5.10 5.85 9.15
C ASP A 109 5.88 4.56 9.36
N PHE A 110 7.18 4.60 9.09
CA PHE A 110 8.03 3.46 9.34
C PHE A 110 9.39 3.86 9.87
N ASP A 111 10.03 2.91 10.52
CA ASP A 111 11.39 3.05 11.03
C ASP A 111 12.03 1.66 10.99
N PHE A 112 13.23 1.56 10.45
CA PHE A 112 13.98 0.30 10.48
C PHE A 112 14.72 0.11 11.79
N GLY A 113 14.85 1.17 12.61
CA GLY A 113 15.55 1.10 13.88
C GLY A 113 17.08 1.07 13.75
N ILE A 114 17.61 1.42 12.58
CA ILE A 114 19.06 1.41 12.30
C ILE A 114 19.45 2.80 11.80
N GLU A 115 19.80 3.69 12.73
CA GLU A 115 20.10 5.08 12.40
C GLU A 115 21.15 5.25 11.31
N SER A 116 22.19 4.44 11.33
CA SER A 116 23.28 4.55 10.37
C SER A 116 22.87 4.26 8.93
N LEU A 117 21.71 3.63 8.73
CA LEU A 117 21.22 3.23 7.39
C LEU A 117 20.01 4.05 6.93
N GLU A 118 19.48 4.93 7.76
CA GLU A 118 18.29 5.74 7.41
C GLU A 118 18.44 6.49 6.10
N GLY A 119 19.57 7.14 5.90
CA GLY A 119 19.83 7.92 4.70
C GLY A 119 19.91 7.09 3.42
N ILE A 120 20.13 5.79 3.54
CA ILE A 120 20.24 4.86 2.40
C ILE A 120 18.95 4.08 2.20
N LEU A 121 18.42 3.49 3.25
CA LEU A 121 17.27 2.58 3.16
C LEU A 121 15.94 3.30 3.09
N ASP A 122 15.77 4.37 3.85
CA ASP A 122 14.48 5.05 3.99
C ASP A 122 13.96 5.61 2.67
N PRO A 123 14.77 6.32 1.85
CA PRO A 123 14.26 6.82 0.57
C PRO A 123 13.82 5.72 -0.38
N ILE A 124 14.51 4.58 -0.36
CA ILE A 124 14.17 3.43 -1.22
C ILE A 124 12.87 2.80 -0.75
N ALA A 125 12.73 2.56 0.56
CA ALA A 125 11.53 1.98 1.13
C ALA A 125 10.32 2.89 0.94
N GLU A 126 10.47 4.19 1.12
CA GLU A 126 9.41 5.16 0.88
C GLU A 126 8.89 5.06 -0.55
N ARG A 127 9.80 5.03 -1.52
CA ARG A 127 9.45 4.93 -2.93
C ARG A 127 8.73 3.61 -3.23
N VAL A 128 9.27 2.50 -2.75
CA VAL A 128 8.69 1.16 -3.01
C VAL A 128 7.28 1.06 -2.43
N ILE A 129 7.08 1.54 -1.22
CA ILE A 129 5.76 1.52 -0.57
C ILE A 129 4.78 2.42 -1.32
N ARG A 130 5.18 3.66 -1.64
CA ARG A 130 4.32 4.60 -2.36
C ARG A 130 3.91 4.06 -3.72
N GLU A 131 4.86 3.53 -4.48
CA GLU A 131 4.57 2.98 -5.81
C GLU A 131 3.73 1.72 -5.75
N THR A 132 3.90 0.90 -4.73
CA THR A 132 3.06 -0.28 -4.52
C THR A 132 1.59 0.11 -4.39
N VAL A 133 1.30 1.08 -3.54
CA VAL A 133 -0.06 1.58 -3.35
C VAL A 133 -0.59 2.20 -4.65
N ALA A 134 0.22 3.03 -5.30
CA ALA A 134 -0.18 3.70 -6.54
C ALA A 134 -0.49 2.70 -7.66
N TRP A 135 0.35 1.69 -7.87
CA TRP A 135 0.11 0.65 -8.87
C TRP A 135 -1.18 -0.12 -8.59
N ALA A 136 -1.45 -0.46 -7.32
CA ALA A 136 -2.67 -1.15 -6.95
C ALA A 136 -3.90 -0.31 -7.25
N VAL A 137 -3.90 0.95 -6.86
CA VAL A 137 -5.02 1.86 -7.08
C VAL A 137 -5.28 2.04 -8.58
N VAL A 138 -4.24 2.25 -9.36
CA VAL A 138 -4.35 2.42 -10.81
C VAL A 138 -4.84 1.14 -11.48
N GLY A 139 -4.38 -0.01 -11.03
CA GLY A 139 -4.77 -1.28 -11.61
C GLY A 139 -6.19 -1.74 -11.27
N LEU A 140 -6.75 -1.22 -10.18
CA LEU A 140 -8.09 -1.58 -9.72
C LEU A 140 -9.21 -0.72 -10.32
N HIS A 141 -8.87 0.40 -10.96
CA HIS A 141 -9.85 1.40 -11.40
C HIS A 141 -9.55 1.87 -12.81
N LYS A 142 -10.59 2.35 -13.51
CA LYS A 142 -10.46 2.78 -14.90
C LYS A 142 -9.70 4.08 -15.07
N THR A 143 -10.01 5.07 -14.25
CA THR A 143 -9.42 6.41 -14.37
C THR A 143 -8.98 6.90 -13.00
N VAL A 144 -7.68 7.07 -12.84
CA VAL A 144 -7.08 7.51 -11.59
C VAL A 144 -6.13 8.66 -11.86
N ARG A 145 -6.21 9.70 -11.04
CA ARG A 145 -5.27 10.81 -11.04
C ARG A 145 -4.46 10.76 -9.77
N LEU A 146 -3.16 10.51 -9.91
CA LEU A 146 -2.25 10.47 -8.78
C LEU A 146 -1.79 11.88 -8.42
N GLY A 147 -1.77 12.18 -7.12
CA GLY A 147 -1.29 13.45 -6.61
C GLY A 147 0.22 13.58 -6.70
N GLY A 148 0.72 14.82 -6.52
CA GLY A 148 2.15 15.08 -6.48
C GLY A 148 2.90 14.83 -7.79
N ASN A 149 2.17 14.77 -8.92
CA ASN A 149 2.76 14.49 -10.23
C ASN A 149 3.50 13.15 -10.27
N LEU A 150 3.09 12.20 -9.46
CA LEU A 150 3.71 10.89 -9.43
C LEU A 150 3.49 10.17 -10.76
N GLN A 151 4.58 9.70 -11.35
CA GLN A 151 4.55 8.89 -12.55
C GLN A 151 5.08 7.50 -12.21
N LEU A 152 4.32 6.48 -12.60
CA LEU A 152 4.69 5.11 -12.33
C LEU A 152 5.59 4.58 -13.43
N THR A 153 6.76 4.07 -13.04
CA THR A 153 7.69 3.45 -13.95
C THR A 153 7.69 1.94 -13.66
N PRO A 154 7.39 1.10 -14.67
CA PRO A 154 7.44 -0.34 -14.47
C PRO A 154 8.83 -0.76 -14.02
N VAL A 155 8.87 -1.63 -13.01
CA VAL A 155 10.12 -2.18 -12.51
C VAL A 155 10.32 -3.56 -13.13
N PRO A 156 11.48 -3.86 -13.74
CA PRO A 156 11.71 -5.20 -14.27
C PRO A 156 11.59 -6.24 -13.17
N SER A 157 10.89 -7.34 -13.48
CA SER A 157 10.84 -8.47 -12.56
C SER A 157 12.26 -8.99 -12.36
N PRO A 158 12.67 -9.38 -11.14
CA PRO A 158 13.97 -9.98 -10.91
C PRO A 158 14.21 -11.23 -11.77
N VAL A 159 13.16 -11.95 -12.13
CA VAL A 159 13.24 -13.11 -13.02
C VAL A 159 13.60 -12.68 -14.44
N ASN A 160 13.15 -11.50 -14.87
CA ASN A 160 13.39 -10.97 -16.22
C ASN A 160 14.61 -10.06 -16.30
N ALA A 161 15.25 -9.77 -15.19
CA ALA A 161 16.38 -8.87 -15.13
C ALA A 161 17.74 -9.56 -15.38
N GLN A 162 17.71 -10.80 -15.78
CA GLN A 162 18.92 -11.60 -16.06
C GLN A 162 19.36 -11.47 -17.50
#